data_a494e3ac9981b4d0c2471ae7ca725002
#
_entry.id   a494e3ac9981b4d0c2471ae7ca725002
#
_cell.length_a   1.000
_cell.length_b   1.000
_cell.length_c   1.000
_cell.angle_alpha   90.00
_cell.angle_beta   90.00
_cell.angle_gamma   90.00
#
_symmetry.space_group_name_H-M   'P 1'
#
loop_
_entity.id
_entity.type
_entity.pdbx_description
1 polymer ?
#
loop_
_entity_poly.entity_id
_entity_poly.type
_entity_poly.pdbx_seq_one_letter_code
_entity_poly.pdbx_strand_id
1 'polypeptide(L)'
;MKTIIIIALLSLFGLTGQGQPLLKTHVETGDVEGTPEGTDLAVYKAIPYAAPPVGDLRWKAPQPAKPWEGVLKADDVAKWPPQPEKSYVKYDMMSEDCLYLSVVTPARTVDDALPVMVFIHGGGFQTEHYGGDLWQSLARRGVVAISIEYRAGALGFMAHADLSKESPEGHSGNYGLLDQIFALQWVQRNIKSFGGDPKKVTIFGESAGAMSCHILCASPLAKGLFRACISQSGAFLSPTTVINQELAQMVGQMFMSQLKKNSIAEMRQMDAKELTGNGVNFPACTPIIDGYVIPEPISDLYQKGNYNDVPVLIMYNSDEGAVDFDKVSAEDYDRQFSQLPGQWADSAKAVYPGTTDEERLFSMRDFVRDVGFGWPAYAWATLQKQTGKSPVYMAYLAQKSDTTVYAKGNRRGAAHCDDMMYLKGAFDNQAAKYPQEKKVGDLMQQYWVNFAKTMNPNGWSSESHQVSLDGQVVTDKGEANSDRLPNWPVFEESKPSVMQFNNGASLINTPNQERIKVIDGFMKYVQSLRTTTNK
;
A
#
# COMPACT_ATOMS: atom_id res chain seq x y z
N MET A 1 4.67 -61.27 55.81
CA MET A 1 3.87 -60.21 55.20
C MET A 1 4.83 -59.19 54.60
N LYS A 2 4.96 -59.17 53.26
CA LYS A 2 5.80 -58.23 52.53
C LYS A 2 4.88 -57.17 51.93
N THR A 3 5.02 -55.96 52.39
CA THR A 3 4.24 -54.78 51.90
C THR A 3 4.87 -54.31 50.62
N ILE A 4 4.17 -54.42 49.50
CA ILE A 4 4.56 -53.87 48.20
C ILE A 4 4.07 -52.41 48.15
N ILE A 5 5.03 -51.44 48.05
CA ILE A 5 4.75 -50.04 47.82
C ILE A 5 4.72 -49.87 46.28
N ILE A 6 3.53 -49.59 45.73
CA ILE A 6 3.33 -49.18 44.34
C ILE A 6 3.58 -47.68 44.25
N ILE A 7 4.72 -47.28 43.65
CA ILE A 7 4.99 -45.89 43.28
C ILE A 7 4.29 -45.65 41.93
N ALA A 8 3.18 -44.92 41.96
CA ALA A 8 2.53 -44.42 40.76
C ALA A 8 3.36 -43.24 40.21
N LEU A 9 4.11 -43.49 39.12
CA LEU A 9 4.68 -42.43 38.31
C LEU A 9 3.52 -41.69 37.60
N LEU A 10 3.14 -40.52 38.09
CA LEU A 10 2.36 -39.56 37.34
C LEU A 10 3.28 -38.97 36.26
N SER A 11 3.17 -39.48 35.04
CA SER A 11 3.68 -38.81 33.85
C SER A 11 2.88 -37.53 33.64
N LEU A 12 3.40 -36.38 34.12
CA LEU A 12 2.96 -35.08 33.64
C LEU A 12 3.29 -35.02 32.14
N PHE A 13 2.30 -35.31 31.32
CA PHE A 13 2.30 -34.78 29.96
C PHE A 13 2.25 -33.26 30.09
N GLY A 14 3.37 -32.63 29.85
CA GLY A 14 3.45 -31.18 29.69
C GLY A 14 2.53 -30.79 28.52
N LEU A 15 1.36 -30.30 28.85
CA LEU A 15 0.66 -29.38 27.97
C LEU A 15 1.63 -28.21 27.79
N THR A 16 2.26 -28.13 26.64
CA THR A 16 2.93 -26.90 26.17
C THR A 16 1.83 -25.87 25.99
N GLY A 17 1.44 -25.22 27.07
CA GLY A 17 0.55 -24.08 27.04
C GLY A 17 1.23 -23.02 26.16
N GLN A 18 0.61 -22.71 25.05
CA GLN A 18 1.03 -21.52 24.28
C GLN A 18 1.01 -20.34 25.27
N GLY A 19 2.14 -19.66 25.43
CA GLY A 19 2.26 -18.52 26.33
C GLY A 19 1.20 -17.46 26.03
N GLN A 20 0.87 -16.63 27.01
CA GLN A 20 -0.07 -15.52 26.85
C GLN A 20 0.43 -14.57 25.73
N PRO A 21 -0.47 -13.90 24.96
CA PRO A 21 -0.09 -12.82 24.06
C PRO A 21 0.75 -11.75 24.77
N LEU A 22 1.70 -11.16 24.07
CA LEU A 22 2.56 -10.09 24.56
C LEU A 22 1.74 -8.80 24.70
N LEU A 23 1.05 -8.58 25.83
CA LEU A 23 0.14 -7.45 26.03
C LEU A 23 0.80 -6.19 26.60
N LYS A 24 2.00 -6.30 27.19
CA LYS A 24 2.75 -5.17 27.75
C LYS A 24 4.15 -5.15 27.18
N THR A 25 4.58 -3.96 26.76
CA THR A 25 5.91 -3.77 26.22
C THR A 25 6.41 -2.35 26.46
N HIS A 26 7.67 -2.10 26.13
CA HIS A 26 8.29 -0.78 26.25
C HIS A 26 8.79 -0.32 24.88
N VAL A 27 8.45 0.91 24.51
CA VAL A 27 8.97 1.61 23.33
C VAL A 27 9.80 2.82 23.76
N GLU A 28 10.49 3.45 22.81
CA GLU A 28 11.39 4.59 23.08
C GLU A 28 10.73 5.76 23.83
N THR A 29 9.40 5.86 23.80
CA THR A 29 8.62 6.94 24.43
C THR A 29 7.95 6.52 25.75
N GLY A 30 7.94 5.25 26.13
CA GLY A 30 7.36 4.77 27.39
C GLY A 30 6.73 3.38 27.32
N ASP A 31 6.09 2.98 28.39
CA ASP A 31 5.40 1.69 28.48
C ASP A 31 4.05 1.72 27.75
N VAL A 32 3.72 0.62 27.07
CA VAL A 32 2.49 0.46 26.28
C VAL A 32 1.79 -0.83 26.69
N GLU A 33 0.47 -0.77 26.85
CA GLU A 33 -0.38 -1.93 27.07
C GLU A 33 -1.47 -2.01 26.01
N GLY A 34 -1.47 -3.13 25.26
CA GLY A 34 -2.49 -3.47 24.28
C GLY A 34 -3.62 -4.32 24.86
N THR A 35 -4.53 -4.72 24.01
CA THR A 35 -5.68 -5.58 24.31
C THR A 35 -5.51 -6.96 23.69
N PRO A 36 -6.03 -8.04 24.33
CA PRO A 36 -6.04 -9.35 23.71
C PRO A 36 -7.10 -9.43 22.60
N GLU A 37 -6.80 -10.11 21.52
CA GLU A 37 -7.75 -10.50 20.48
C GLU A 37 -7.76 -12.03 20.39
N GLY A 38 -8.79 -12.65 20.97
CA GLY A 38 -8.81 -14.08 21.22
C GLY A 38 -7.72 -14.50 22.23
N THR A 39 -7.16 -15.68 22.03
CA THR A 39 -6.06 -16.21 22.87
C THR A 39 -4.71 -16.12 22.15
N ASP A 40 -4.69 -15.61 20.93
CA ASP A 40 -3.58 -15.75 19.99
C ASP A 40 -2.93 -14.43 19.58
N LEU A 41 -3.60 -13.29 19.72
CA LEU A 41 -3.07 -12.00 19.31
C LEU A 41 -3.06 -10.97 20.45
N ALA A 42 -2.07 -10.07 20.40
CA ALA A 42 -2.08 -8.80 21.08
C ALA A 42 -2.31 -7.68 20.07
N VAL A 43 -3.17 -6.72 20.41
CA VAL A 43 -3.56 -5.59 19.58
C VAL A 43 -3.23 -4.29 20.31
N TYR A 44 -2.44 -3.45 19.67
CA TYR A 44 -2.08 -2.12 20.16
C TYR A 44 -2.58 -1.10 19.15
N LYS A 45 -3.46 -0.21 19.57
CA LYS A 45 -4.05 0.82 18.74
C LYS A 45 -3.49 2.19 19.09
N ALA A 46 -3.37 3.07 18.10
CA ALA A 46 -3.01 4.47 18.28
C ALA A 46 -1.75 4.72 19.15
N ILE A 47 -0.65 4.06 18.83
CA ILE A 47 0.66 4.41 19.41
C ILE A 47 1.19 5.65 18.65
N PRO A 48 1.51 6.78 19.32
CA PRO A 48 2.04 7.95 18.64
C PRO A 48 3.48 7.67 18.17
N TYR A 49 3.72 7.77 16.88
CA TYR A 49 5.07 7.64 16.32
C TYR A 49 5.75 8.99 16.10
N ALA A 50 4.98 10.08 16.12
CA ALA A 50 5.47 11.46 15.98
C ALA A 50 4.67 12.41 16.87
N ALA A 51 5.20 13.62 17.08
CA ALA A 51 4.48 14.70 17.74
C ALA A 51 3.29 15.16 16.88
N PRO A 52 2.17 15.61 17.49
CA PRO A 52 1.04 16.15 16.76
C PRO A 52 1.46 17.30 15.83
N PRO A 53 1.16 17.25 14.52
CA PRO A 53 1.56 18.26 13.54
C PRO A 53 0.61 19.47 13.54
N VAL A 54 0.40 20.07 14.70
CA VAL A 54 -0.55 21.15 14.97
C VAL A 54 0.14 22.51 15.15
N GLY A 55 -0.57 23.60 14.91
CA GLY A 55 -0.06 24.97 15.12
C GLY A 55 1.19 25.23 14.29
N ASP A 56 2.31 25.56 14.95
CA ASP A 56 3.59 25.84 14.29
C ASP A 56 4.21 24.62 13.62
N LEU A 57 3.77 23.41 13.94
CA LEU A 57 4.21 22.17 13.29
C LEU A 57 3.38 21.81 12.04
N ARG A 58 2.27 22.53 11.79
CA ARG A 58 1.51 22.36 10.54
C ARG A 58 2.43 22.72 9.36
N TRP A 59 2.49 21.84 8.33
CA TRP A 59 3.37 21.95 7.18
C TRP A 59 4.87 21.99 7.55
N LYS A 60 5.27 21.19 8.54
CA LYS A 60 6.67 20.87 8.83
C LYS A 60 6.89 19.36 8.77
N ALA A 61 8.14 18.97 8.62
CA ALA A 61 8.55 17.57 8.75
C ALA A 61 8.12 17.02 10.14
N PRO A 62 7.73 15.73 10.25
CA PRO A 62 7.33 15.15 11.52
C PRO A 62 8.45 15.27 12.56
N GLN A 63 8.06 15.46 13.81
CA GLN A 63 8.96 15.61 14.95
C GLN A 63 8.79 14.42 15.90
N PRO A 64 9.81 14.05 16.70
CA PRO A 64 9.70 12.96 17.67
C PRO A 64 8.53 13.16 18.64
N ALA A 65 7.80 12.08 18.91
CA ALA A 65 6.78 12.09 19.95
C ALA A 65 7.40 12.34 21.34
N LYS A 66 6.66 13.00 22.21
CA LYS A 66 7.12 13.22 23.59
C LYS A 66 6.98 11.92 24.40
N PRO A 67 7.97 11.59 25.26
CA PRO A 67 7.80 10.53 26.23
C PRO A 67 6.59 10.79 27.15
N TRP A 68 5.92 9.72 27.58
CA TRP A 68 4.82 9.77 28.54
C TRP A 68 5.20 9.10 29.86
N GLU A 69 4.52 9.52 30.92
CA GLU A 69 4.61 8.89 32.22
C GLU A 69 3.56 7.77 32.37
N GLY A 70 3.91 6.70 33.07
CA GLY A 70 3.03 5.56 33.29
C GLY A 70 2.89 4.67 32.05
N VAL A 71 1.73 4.05 31.90
CA VAL A 71 1.44 3.08 30.83
C VAL A 71 0.41 3.65 29.87
N LEU A 72 0.79 3.81 28.60
CA LEU A 72 -0.16 4.14 27.53
C LEU A 72 -1.10 2.95 27.29
N LYS A 73 -2.40 3.13 27.48
CA LYS A 73 -3.42 2.16 27.08
C LYS A 73 -3.69 2.31 25.58
N ALA A 74 -3.18 1.35 24.81
CA ALA A 74 -3.31 1.35 23.36
C ALA A 74 -4.56 0.55 22.93
N ASP A 75 -5.74 1.00 23.37
CA ASP A 75 -7.04 0.31 23.25
C ASP A 75 -8.08 1.09 22.43
N ASP A 76 -7.85 2.37 22.17
CA ASP A 76 -8.73 3.21 21.33
C ASP A 76 -8.12 3.48 19.95
N VAL A 77 -8.94 3.78 18.95
CA VAL A 77 -8.49 4.08 17.59
C VAL A 77 -8.00 5.52 17.47
N ALA A 78 -7.00 5.74 16.63
CA ALA A 78 -6.56 7.09 16.27
C ALA A 78 -7.69 7.87 15.59
N LYS A 79 -7.64 9.20 15.71
CA LYS A 79 -8.49 10.09 14.92
C LYS A 79 -8.05 10.06 13.46
N TRP A 80 -9.02 10.23 12.57
CA TRP A 80 -8.80 10.38 11.14
C TRP A 80 -8.01 11.67 10.84
N PRO A 81 -7.11 11.68 9.88
CA PRO A 81 -6.59 12.94 9.33
C PRO A 81 -7.73 13.81 8.83
N PRO A 82 -7.66 15.15 9.00
CA PRO A 82 -8.69 16.04 8.49
C PRO A 82 -8.87 15.90 6.98
N GLN A 83 -10.11 15.69 6.56
CA GLN A 83 -10.50 15.39 5.19
C GLN A 83 -11.96 15.79 4.94
N PRO A 84 -12.48 15.76 3.69
CA PRO A 84 -13.91 15.95 3.46
C PRO A 84 -14.76 14.89 4.17
N GLU A 85 -15.88 15.31 4.76
CA GLU A 85 -16.82 14.36 5.37
C GLU A 85 -17.41 13.39 4.35
N LYS A 86 -17.54 12.14 4.77
CA LYS A 86 -18.27 11.09 4.07
C LYS A 86 -19.50 10.69 4.89
N SER A 87 -20.37 9.82 4.35
CA SER A 87 -21.54 9.33 5.09
C SER A 87 -21.18 8.66 6.41
N TYR A 88 -20.04 8.02 6.47
CA TYR A 88 -19.51 7.24 7.60
C TYR A 88 -18.35 7.93 8.37
N VAL A 89 -17.91 9.13 7.94
CA VAL A 89 -16.82 9.89 8.58
C VAL A 89 -17.25 11.34 8.81
N LYS A 90 -17.21 11.78 10.07
CA LYS A 90 -17.60 13.11 10.51
C LYS A 90 -16.42 13.85 11.16
N TYR A 91 -16.49 15.18 11.21
CA TYR A 91 -15.39 16.00 11.73
C TYR A 91 -15.02 15.72 13.17
N ASP A 92 -15.95 15.31 14.02
CA ASP A 92 -15.69 14.90 15.40
C ASP A 92 -14.82 13.63 15.52
N MET A 93 -14.75 12.86 14.44
CA MET A 93 -13.86 11.70 14.30
C MET A 93 -12.47 12.09 13.80
N MET A 94 -12.23 13.35 13.40
CA MET A 94 -10.99 13.82 12.77
C MET A 94 -10.16 14.65 13.74
N SER A 95 -8.84 14.68 13.51
CA SER A 95 -7.89 15.55 14.21
C SER A 95 -6.63 15.74 13.38
N GLU A 96 -5.96 16.89 13.46
CA GLU A 96 -4.59 17.04 12.99
C GLU A 96 -3.59 16.23 13.84
N ASP A 97 -3.94 15.97 15.12
CA ASP A 97 -3.24 14.97 15.94
C ASP A 97 -3.64 13.57 15.45
N CYS A 98 -3.00 13.12 14.38
CA CYS A 98 -3.29 11.88 13.64
C CYS A 98 -2.07 10.99 13.38
N LEU A 99 -0.85 11.38 13.80
CA LEU A 99 0.36 10.63 13.50
C LEU A 99 0.56 9.44 14.45
N TYR A 100 -0.25 8.43 14.23
CA TYR A 100 -0.31 7.22 15.04
C TYR A 100 -0.14 5.97 14.18
N LEU A 101 0.24 4.87 14.81
CA LEU A 101 0.24 3.54 14.22
C LEU A 101 -0.44 2.52 15.14
N SER A 102 -0.88 1.43 14.55
CA SER A 102 -1.44 0.28 15.27
C SER A 102 -0.60 -0.96 14.98
N VAL A 103 -0.44 -1.83 15.98
CA VAL A 103 0.34 -3.07 15.87
C VAL A 103 -0.55 -4.25 16.27
N VAL A 104 -0.56 -5.29 15.44
CA VAL A 104 -1.16 -6.60 15.76
C VAL A 104 -0.06 -7.64 15.71
N THR A 105 0.13 -8.37 16.82
CA THR A 105 1.21 -9.34 16.92
C THR A 105 0.74 -10.66 17.50
N PRO A 106 1.15 -11.81 16.92
CA PRO A 106 0.99 -13.14 17.51
C PRO A 106 2.13 -13.48 18.47
N ALA A 107 3.11 -12.58 18.65
CA ALA A 107 4.30 -12.83 19.46
C ALA A 107 3.95 -13.11 20.92
N ARG A 108 4.74 -13.99 21.53
CA ARG A 108 4.68 -14.34 22.95
C ARG A 108 5.79 -13.67 23.74
N THR A 109 6.90 -13.39 23.05
CA THR A 109 8.08 -12.73 23.60
C THR A 109 8.64 -11.71 22.63
N VAL A 110 9.46 -10.80 23.13
CA VAL A 110 10.17 -9.81 22.30
C VAL A 110 11.26 -10.44 21.42
N ASP A 111 11.62 -11.69 21.66
CA ASP A 111 12.69 -12.40 20.94
C ASP A 111 12.16 -13.35 19.85
N ASP A 112 10.84 -13.36 19.58
CA ASP A 112 10.21 -14.22 18.55
C ASP A 112 10.68 -13.87 17.14
N ALA A 113 11.18 -12.65 16.91
CA ALA A 113 11.82 -12.17 15.68
C ALA A 113 10.98 -12.41 14.41
N LEU A 114 9.68 -12.18 14.50
CA LEU A 114 8.72 -12.38 13.43
C LEU A 114 8.91 -11.39 12.27
N PRO A 115 8.59 -11.77 11.03
CA PRO A 115 8.49 -10.83 9.92
C PRO A 115 7.44 -9.75 10.20
N VAL A 116 7.68 -8.55 9.67
CA VAL A 116 6.84 -7.38 9.90
C VAL A 116 6.23 -6.93 8.58
N MET A 117 4.94 -6.67 8.56
CA MET A 117 4.22 -6.11 7.41
C MET A 117 3.64 -4.74 7.80
N VAL A 118 4.06 -3.68 7.11
CA VAL A 118 3.62 -2.30 7.38
C VAL A 118 2.69 -1.85 6.27
N PHE A 119 1.43 -1.63 6.61
CA PHE A 119 0.40 -1.16 5.70
C PHE A 119 0.38 0.35 5.60
N ILE A 120 0.34 0.86 4.36
CA ILE A 120 0.17 2.26 4.00
C ILE A 120 -1.17 2.38 3.27
N HIS A 121 -2.09 3.16 3.81
CA HIS A 121 -3.44 3.28 3.26
C HIS A 121 -3.51 4.10 1.98
N GLY A 122 -4.58 3.91 1.21
CA GLY A 122 -4.87 4.63 -0.02
C GLY A 122 -5.64 5.94 0.20
N GLY A 123 -6.66 6.16 -0.64
CA GLY A 123 -7.52 7.33 -0.56
C GLY A 123 -7.07 8.52 -1.41
N GLY A 124 -6.28 8.30 -2.47
CA GLY A 124 -5.86 9.34 -3.42
C GLY A 124 -4.99 10.43 -2.79
N PHE A 125 -4.30 10.15 -1.70
CA PHE A 125 -3.56 11.11 -0.85
C PHE A 125 -4.45 12.19 -0.21
N GLN A 126 -5.75 12.09 -0.33
CA GLN A 126 -6.72 13.10 0.13
C GLN A 126 -7.56 12.64 1.31
N THR A 127 -7.82 11.35 1.39
CA THR A 127 -8.79 10.76 2.31
C THR A 127 -8.27 9.44 2.88
N GLU A 128 -9.13 8.76 3.64
CA GLU A 128 -8.97 7.44 4.24
C GLU A 128 -8.27 7.44 5.60
N HIS A 129 -8.39 6.31 6.24
CA HIS A 129 -7.89 5.97 7.57
C HIS A 129 -8.07 4.46 7.78
N TYR A 130 -7.03 3.81 8.30
CA TYR A 130 -7.10 2.38 8.56
C TYR A 130 -6.70 1.99 9.99
N GLY A 131 -6.67 2.96 10.91
CA GLY A 131 -6.26 2.71 12.30
C GLY A 131 -7.15 1.76 13.09
N GLY A 132 -8.36 1.48 12.59
CA GLY A 132 -9.24 0.46 13.13
C GLY A 132 -9.21 -0.87 12.36
N ASP A 133 -8.69 -0.86 11.16
CA ASP A 133 -8.58 -2.05 10.31
C ASP A 133 -7.29 -2.80 10.61
N LEU A 134 -7.44 -3.76 11.45
CA LEU A 134 -6.34 -4.54 11.94
C LEU A 134 -6.21 -5.81 11.09
N TRP A 135 -4.99 -6.14 10.77
CA TRP A 135 -4.61 -7.25 9.89
C TRP A 135 -4.53 -8.58 10.67
N GLN A 136 -5.59 -8.88 11.49
CA GLN A 136 -5.60 -10.09 12.33
C GLN A 136 -5.40 -11.36 11.51
N SER A 137 -6.02 -11.44 10.32
CA SER A 137 -5.88 -12.62 9.44
C SER A 137 -4.45 -12.84 8.97
N LEU A 138 -3.70 -11.77 8.67
CA LEU A 138 -2.28 -11.85 8.35
C LEU A 138 -1.45 -12.18 9.58
N ALA A 139 -1.73 -11.52 10.72
CA ALA A 139 -1.01 -11.74 11.97
C ALA A 139 -1.13 -13.21 12.46
N ARG A 140 -2.32 -13.80 12.36
CA ARG A 140 -2.53 -15.24 12.68
C ARG A 140 -1.70 -16.18 11.82
N ARG A 141 -1.22 -15.72 10.67
CA ARG A 141 -0.30 -16.48 9.80
C ARG A 141 1.18 -16.30 10.17
N GLY A 142 1.48 -15.62 11.29
CA GLY A 142 2.81 -15.51 11.89
C GLY A 142 3.63 -14.33 11.40
N VAL A 143 3.02 -13.16 11.29
CA VAL A 143 3.68 -11.88 11.04
C VAL A 143 3.23 -10.84 12.07
N VAL A 144 4.06 -9.85 12.35
CA VAL A 144 3.64 -8.62 13.03
C VAL A 144 3.06 -7.70 11.97
N ALA A 145 1.81 -7.30 12.12
CA ALA A 145 1.13 -6.44 11.16
C ALA A 145 0.93 -5.03 11.75
N ILE A 146 1.23 -4.01 10.96
CA ILE A 146 1.21 -2.60 11.35
C ILE A 146 0.36 -1.83 10.35
N SER A 147 -0.46 -0.89 10.83
CA SER A 147 -1.09 0.14 10.02
C SER A 147 -0.57 1.50 10.47
N ILE A 148 -0.21 2.37 9.53
CA ILE A 148 0.26 3.74 9.82
C ILE A 148 -0.74 4.75 9.28
N GLU A 149 -0.97 5.82 10.06
CA GLU A 149 -1.64 7.03 9.61
C GLU A 149 -0.61 8.05 9.12
N TYR A 150 -1.00 8.91 8.21
CA TYR A 150 -0.17 10.00 7.70
C TYR A 150 -1.05 11.18 7.28
N ARG A 151 -0.48 12.38 7.25
CA ARG A 151 -1.20 13.57 6.80
C ARG A 151 -1.63 13.46 5.35
N ALA A 152 -2.89 13.83 5.08
CA ALA A 152 -3.52 13.77 3.78
C ALA A 152 -3.96 15.17 3.29
N GLY A 153 -4.37 15.28 2.04
CA GLY A 153 -4.90 16.50 1.47
C GLY A 153 -3.94 17.67 1.53
N ALA A 154 -4.47 18.86 1.68
CA ALA A 154 -3.66 20.09 1.79
C ALA A 154 -2.70 20.08 2.99
N LEU A 155 -3.07 19.40 4.10
CA LEU A 155 -2.20 19.29 5.28
C LEU A 155 -0.98 18.40 5.05
N GLY A 156 -1.11 17.39 4.16
CA GLY A 156 -0.03 16.45 3.83
C GLY A 156 0.79 16.82 2.59
N PHE A 157 0.23 17.62 1.66
CA PHE A 157 0.83 17.75 0.33
C PHE A 157 0.91 19.16 -0.23
N MET A 158 0.48 20.20 0.51
CA MET A 158 0.59 21.58 0.04
C MET A 158 2.05 22.03 0.03
N ALA A 159 2.54 22.46 -1.14
CA ALA A 159 3.79 23.19 -1.28
C ALA A 159 3.55 24.70 -1.39
N HIS A 160 4.47 25.50 -0.84
CA HIS A 160 4.46 26.96 -0.94
C HIS A 160 5.88 27.51 -0.82
N ALA A 161 6.19 28.61 -1.53
CA ALA A 161 7.53 29.19 -1.50
C ALA A 161 7.98 29.61 -0.09
N ASP A 162 7.09 30.13 0.75
CA ASP A 162 7.42 30.50 2.12
C ASP A 162 7.62 29.29 3.03
N LEU A 163 6.87 28.19 2.81
CA LEU A 163 7.12 26.93 3.51
C LEU A 163 8.49 26.34 3.15
N SER A 164 8.89 26.46 1.88
CA SER A 164 10.23 26.01 1.46
C SER A 164 11.34 26.84 2.10
N LYS A 165 11.14 28.15 2.34
CA LYS A 165 12.11 28.99 3.08
C LYS A 165 12.24 28.60 4.56
N GLU A 166 11.18 28.05 5.16
CA GLU A 166 11.19 27.56 6.54
C GLU A 166 11.88 26.18 6.68
N SER A 167 11.98 25.42 5.58
CA SER A 167 12.59 24.10 5.58
C SER A 167 14.12 24.21 5.52
N PRO A 168 14.86 23.50 6.39
CA PRO A 168 16.33 23.47 6.31
C PRO A 168 16.85 22.94 4.95
N GLU A 169 16.09 22.06 4.32
CA GLU A 169 16.41 21.42 3.04
C GLU A 169 15.88 22.23 1.83
N GLY A 170 15.16 23.34 2.07
CA GLY A 170 14.66 24.24 1.02
C GLY A 170 13.46 23.70 0.23
N HIS A 171 12.77 22.68 0.71
CA HIS A 171 11.60 22.09 0.05
C HIS A 171 10.31 22.27 0.87
N SER A 172 9.16 22.08 0.22
CA SER A 172 7.84 21.99 0.85
C SER A 172 6.92 21.04 0.07
N GLY A 173 5.83 20.61 0.68
CA GLY A 173 5.01 19.52 0.18
C GLY A 173 5.54 18.17 0.65
N ASN A 174 4.94 17.08 0.17
CA ASN A 174 5.34 15.69 0.52
C ASN A 174 5.39 15.38 2.03
N TYR A 175 4.74 16.17 2.89
CA TYR A 175 4.76 15.95 4.35
C TYR A 175 4.15 14.60 4.72
N GLY A 176 3.10 14.16 4.00
CA GLY A 176 2.54 12.82 4.19
C GLY A 176 3.52 11.68 3.89
N LEU A 177 4.41 11.86 2.90
CA LEU A 177 5.50 10.90 2.63
C LEU A 177 6.58 10.95 3.70
N LEU A 178 6.90 12.14 4.23
CA LEU A 178 7.83 12.28 5.35
C LEU A 178 7.27 11.60 6.61
N ASP A 179 5.95 11.68 6.84
CA ASP A 179 5.27 10.97 7.94
C ASP A 179 5.43 9.46 7.79
N GLN A 180 5.23 8.91 6.59
CA GLN A 180 5.42 7.48 6.29
C GLN A 180 6.88 7.04 6.53
N ILE A 181 7.86 7.83 6.08
CA ILE A 181 9.28 7.56 6.32
C ILE A 181 9.57 7.58 7.83
N PHE A 182 9.04 8.55 8.55
CA PHE A 182 9.25 8.68 9.99
C PHE A 182 8.61 7.52 10.78
N ALA A 183 7.42 7.08 10.36
CA ALA A 183 6.80 5.87 10.91
C ALA A 183 7.64 4.62 10.67
N LEU A 184 8.21 4.45 9.47
CA LEU A 184 9.12 3.34 9.18
C LEU A 184 10.41 3.41 10.01
N GLN A 185 10.95 4.60 10.26
CA GLN A 185 12.07 4.79 11.18
C GLN A 185 11.70 4.41 12.62
N TRP A 186 10.47 4.75 13.06
CA TRP A 186 9.94 4.30 14.35
C TRP A 186 9.87 2.76 14.40
N VAL A 187 9.37 2.11 13.34
CA VAL A 187 9.32 0.65 13.24
C VAL A 187 10.73 0.05 13.41
N GLN A 188 11.74 0.60 12.74
CA GLN A 188 13.12 0.11 12.86
C GLN A 188 13.65 0.18 14.31
N ARG A 189 13.27 1.19 15.07
CA ARG A 189 13.73 1.36 16.46
C ARG A 189 12.94 0.54 17.47
N ASN A 190 11.63 0.31 17.24
CA ASN A 190 10.71 -0.15 18.27
C ASN A 190 10.10 -1.53 18.04
N ILE A 191 10.09 -2.07 16.79
CA ILE A 191 9.27 -3.24 16.48
C ILE A 191 9.73 -4.52 17.19
N LYS A 192 10.98 -4.58 17.63
CA LYS A 192 11.47 -5.68 18.47
C LYS A 192 10.66 -5.80 19.76
N SER A 193 10.21 -4.70 20.34
CA SER A 193 9.37 -4.67 21.53
C SER A 193 8.01 -5.39 21.35
N PHE A 194 7.59 -5.61 20.10
CA PHE A 194 6.38 -6.35 19.74
C PHE A 194 6.67 -7.74 19.16
N GLY A 195 7.88 -8.24 19.34
CA GLY A 195 8.35 -9.53 18.82
C GLY A 195 8.65 -9.56 17.33
N GLY A 196 8.74 -8.40 16.66
CA GLY A 196 9.08 -8.26 15.25
C GLY A 196 10.58 -8.12 15.00
N ASP A 197 11.05 -8.51 13.83
CA ASP A 197 12.43 -8.34 13.39
C ASP A 197 12.56 -7.10 12.48
N PRO A 198 13.26 -6.03 12.90
CA PRO A 198 13.42 -4.83 12.09
C PRO A 198 14.14 -5.08 10.76
N LYS A 199 14.88 -6.18 10.64
CA LYS A 199 15.52 -6.60 9.38
C LYS A 199 14.56 -7.30 8.41
N LYS A 200 13.35 -7.62 8.86
CA LYS A 200 12.34 -8.36 8.07
C LYS A 200 11.08 -7.53 7.81
N VAL A 201 11.23 -6.24 7.58
CA VAL A 201 10.13 -5.33 7.29
C VAL A 201 9.76 -5.39 5.81
N THR A 202 8.49 -5.63 5.53
CA THR A 202 7.86 -5.53 4.20
C THR A 202 6.82 -4.42 4.24
N ILE A 203 6.93 -3.43 3.39
CA ILE A 203 5.88 -2.43 3.21
C ILE A 203 4.84 -2.95 2.23
N PHE A 204 3.57 -2.64 2.47
CA PHE A 204 2.50 -2.94 1.53
C PHE A 204 1.43 -1.84 1.56
N GLY A 205 0.76 -1.64 0.44
CA GLY A 205 -0.25 -0.60 0.33
C GLY A 205 -1.16 -0.82 -0.86
N GLU A 206 -2.30 -0.14 -0.81
CA GLU A 206 -3.32 -0.18 -1.85
C GLU A 206 -3.58 1.23 -2.39
N SER A 207 -3.83 1.37 -3.72
CA SER A 207 -4.15 2.66 -4.35
C SER A 207 -3.04 3.69 -4.13
N ALA A 208 -3.33 4.87 -3.57
CA ALA A 208 -2.31 5.86 -3.20
C ALA A 208 -1.28 5.31 -2.20
N GLY A 209 -1.64 4.33 -1.34
CA GLY A 209 -0.71 3.62 -0.48
C GLY A 209 0.27 2.74 -1.27
N ALA A 210 -0.18 2.11 -2.34
CA ALA A 210 0.68 1.39 -3.28
C ALA A 210 1.61 2.35 -4.05
N MET A 211 1.09 3.51 -4.47
CA MET A 211 1.90 4.58 -5.04
C MET A 211 2.95 5.08 -4.04
N SER A 212 2.59 5.22 -2.76
CA SER A 212 3.53 5.54 -1.68
C SER A 212 4.62 4.47 -1.56
N CYS A 213 4.27 3.19 -1.59
CA CYS A 213 5.24 2.09 -1.56
C CYS A 213 6.25 2.19 -2.73
N HIS A 214 5.78 2.49 -3.94
CA HIS A 214 6.66 2.72 -5.10
C HIS A 214 7.56 3.95 -4.92
N ILE A 215 7.03 5.06 -4.41
CA ILE A 215 7.80 6.27 -4.10
C ILE A 215 8.87 5.96 -3.04
N LEU A 216 8.54 5.23 -1.99
CA LEU A 216 9.49 4.82 -0.94
C LEU A 216 10.60 3.92 -1.51
N CYS A 217 10.28 3.05 -2.47
CA CYS A 217 11.31 2.30 -3.20
C CYS A 217 12.25 3.24 -3.99
N ALA A 218 11.75 4.35 -4.51
CA ALA A 218 12.55 5.32 -5.26
C ALA A 218 13.25 6.36 -4.38
N SER A 219 12.75 6.61 -3.15
CA SER A 219 13.27 7.66 -2.26
C SER A 219 14.57 7.25 -1.55
N PRO A 220 15.63 8.08 -1.60
CA PRO A 220 16.86 7.83 -0.85
C PRO A 220 16.63 7.90 0.67
N LEU A 221 15.61 8.63 1.14
CA LEU A 221 15.30 8.78 2.57
C LEU A 221 14.72 7.49 3.20
N ALA A 222 14.20 6.59 2.37
CA ALA A 222 13.63 5.31 2.83
C ALA A 222 14.63 4.15 2.75
N LYS A 223 15.88 4.42 2.36
CA LYS A 223 16.91 3.39 2.18
C LYS A 223 17.17 2.62 3.48
N GLY A 224 17.04 1.29 3.40
CA GLY A 224 17.29 0.39 4.53
C GLY A 224 16.15 0.28 5.56
N LEU A 225 15.01 0.98 5.35
CA LEU A 225 13.87 0.91 6.26
C LEU A 225 12.97 -0.32 6.03
N PHE A 226 13.09 -0.97 4.88
CA PHE A 226 12.38 -2.20 4.53
C PHE A 226 13.22 -3.05 3.58
N ARG A 227 12.89 -4.33 3.48
CA ARG A 227 13.59 -5.31 2.64
C ARG A 227 12.76 -5.83 1.47
N ALA A 228 11.46 -5.57 1.46
CA ALA A 228 10.54 -6.02 0.40
C ALA A 228 9.33 -5.08 0.31
N CYS A 229 8.66 -5.06 -0.83
CA CYS A 229 7.53 -4.18 -1.10
C CYS A 229 6.41 -4.96 -1.81
N ILE A 230 5.15 -4.72 -1.38
CA ILE A 230 3.95 -5.20 -2.08
C ILE A 230 3.12 -3.97 -2.47
N SER A 231 2.78 -3.86 -3.75
CA SER A 231 2.00 -2.76 -4.30
C SER A 231 0.72 -3.29 -4.92
N GLN A 232 -0.41 -2.81 -4.42
CA GLN A 232 -1.76 -3.26 -4.84
C GLN A 232 -2.50 -2.09 -5.49
N SER A 233 -2.76 -2.21 -6.79
CA SER A 233 -3.50 -1.20 -7.57
C SER A 233 -2.87 0.20 -7.48
N GLY A 234 -1.54 0.30 -7.71
CA GLY A 234 -0.86 1.60 -7.75
C GLY A 234 0.63 1.53 -8.04
N ALA A 235 1.07 2.42 -8.93
CA ALA A 235 2.48 2.73 -9.14
C ALA A 235 2.60 4.18 -9.62
N PHE A 236 3.61 4.89 -9.13
CA PHE A 236 3.76 6.33 -9.39
C PHE A 236 4.69 6.55 -10.58
N LEU A 237 4.23 6.18 -11.80
CA LEU A 237 5.02 6.27 -13.04
C LEU A 237 4.42 7.16 -14.12
N SER A 238 3.21 7.66 -13.95
CA SER A 238 2.56 8.46 -15.00
C SER A 238 3.35 9.73 -15.30
N PRO A 239 3.82 9.94 -16.53
CA PRO A 239 4.52 11.16 -16.91
C PRO A 239 3.62 12.40 -16.92
N THR A 240 2.29 12.22 -16.90
CA THR A 240 1.33 13.32 -17.02
C THR A 240 0.89 13.91 -15.68
N THR A 241 1.10 13.20 -14.56
CA THR A 241 0.56 13.59 -13.25
C THR A 241 1.61 14.14 -12.29
N VAL A 242 2.90 14.06 -12.64
CA VAL A 242 3.97 14.47 -11.73
C VAL A 242 4.31 15.94 -11.97
N ILE A 243 4.10 16.76 -10.96
CA ILE A 243 4.45 18.19 -10.95
C ILE A 243 5.75 18.41 -10.17
N ASN A 244 6.54 19.37 -10.57
CA ASN A 244 7.73 19.80 -9.84
C ASN A 244 7.37 20.77 -8.71
N GLN A 245 8.34 21.03 -7.83
CA GLN A 245 8.16 21.90 -6.68
C GLN A 245 7.70 23.32 -7.07
N GLU A 246 8.22 23.89 -8.14
CA GLU A 246 7.88 25.25 -8.58
C GLU A 246 6.39 25.35 -8.93
N LEU A 247 5.89 24.45 -9.78
CA LEU A 247 4.47 24.42 -10.13
C LEU A 247 3.59 24.15 -8.90
N ALA A 248 4.01 23.24 -8.03
CA ALA A 248 3.28 22.95 -6.81
C ALA A 248 3.21 24.16 -5.85
N GLN A 249 4.28 24.95 -5.75
CA GLN A 249 4.29 26.21 -4.97
C GLN A 249 3.34 27.25 -5.56
N MET A 250 3.25 27.35 -6.89
CA MET A 250 2.26 28.22 -7.55
C MET A 250 0.82 27.79 -7.21
N VAL A 251 0.55 26.48 -7.23
CA VAL A 251 -0.76 25.94 -6.83
C VAL A 251 -1.06 26.25 -5.37
N GLY A 252 -0.09 26.11 -4.46
CA GLY A 252 -0.24 26.47 -3.06
C GLY A 252 -0.51 27.96 -2.86
N GLN A 253 0.15 28.85 -3.61
CA GLN A 253 -0.12 30.27 -3.62
C GLN A 253 -1.55 30.60 -4.13
N MET A 254 -2.02 29.89 -5.17
CA MET A 254 -3.40 30.02 -5.66
C MET A 254 -4.41 29.59 -4.60
N PHE A 255 -4.15 28.48 -3.91
CA PHE A 255 -4.98 27.97 -2.83
C PHE A 255 -5.06 28.96 -1.66
N MET A 256 -3.92 29.53 -1.21
CA MET A 256 -3.88 30.57 -0.19
C MET A 256 -4.74 31.79 -0.61
N SER A 257 -4.63 32.21 -1.86
CA SER A 257 -5.43 33.32 -2.41
C SER A 257 -6.93 32.99 -2.46
N GLN A 258 -7.31 31.78 -2.82
CA GLN A 258 -8.71 31.30 -2.80
C GLN A 258 -9.29 31.37 -1.39
N LEU A 259 -8.49 31.02 -0.37
CA LEU A 259 -8.86 31.14 1.04
C LEU A 259 -8.81 32.59 1.58
N LYS A 260 -8.48 33.58 0.73
CA LYS A 260 -8.34 34.97 1.08
C LYS A 260 -7.34 35.24 2.22
N LYS A 261 -6.24 34.48 2.21
CA LYS A 261 -5.11 34.60 3.16
C LYS A 261 -3.91 35.21 2.46
N ASN A 262 -3.07 35.92 3.23
CA ASN A 262 -1.90 36.65 2.72
C ASN A 262 -0.57 36.05 3.22
N SER A 263 -0.62 35.09 4.14
CA SER A 263 0.57 34.48 4.71
C SER A 263 0.30 33.05 5.21
N ILE A 264 1.37 32.27 5.28
CA ILE A 264 1.35 30.93 5.92
C ILE A 264 0.97 31.03 7.40
N ALA A 265 1.38 32.08 8.08
CA ALA A 265 1.01 32.33 9.49
C ALA A 265 -0.52 32.45 9.65
N GLU A 266 -1.19 33.19 8.76
CA GLU A 266 -2.67 33.26 8.76
C GLU A 266 -3.30 31.90 8.46
N MET A 267 -2.75 31.14 7.52
CA MET A 267 -3.26 29.79 7.21
C MET A 267 -3.06 28.81 8.37
N ARG A 268 -1.99 28.94 9.17
CA ARG A 268 -1.76 28.13 10.37
C ARG A 268 -2.79 28.40 11.48
N GLN A 269 -3.43 29.55 11.51
CA GLN A 269 -4.50 29.90 12.46
C GLN A 269 -5.88 29.40 12.04
N MET A 270 -6.03 28.89 10.81
CA MET A 270 -7.31 28.37 10.32
C MET A 270 -7.64 27.04 10.97
N ASP A 271 -8.94 26.78 11.17
CA ASP A 271 -9.41 25.43 11.49
C ASP A 271 -9.08 24.47 10.33
N ALA A 272 -8.67 23.26 10.67
CA ALA A 272 -8.37 22.24 9.66
C ALA A 272 -9.54 21.97 8.70
N LYS A 273 -10.77 22.08 9.19
CA LYS A 273 -11.99 21.98 8.39
C LYS A 273 -12.06 23.02 7.27
N GLU A 274 -11.56 24.21 7.51
CA GLU A 274 -11.52 25.27 6.50
C GLU A 274 -10.47 25.01 5.41
N LEU A 275 -9.48 24.14 5.69
CA LEU A 275 -8.42 23.75 4.76
C LEU A 275 -8.73 22.46 3.99
N THR A 276 -9.57 21.59 4.54
CA THR A 276 -9.77 20.22 4.01
C THR A 276 -11.24 19.86 3.88
N GLY A 277 -12.17 20.72 4.30
CA GLY A 277 -13.59 20.41 4.38
C GLY A 277 -14.31 20.32 3.04
N ASN A 278 -15.59 19.95 3.10
CA ASN A 278 -16.45 19.86 1.93
C ASN A 278 -16.51 21.21 1.20
N GLY A 279 -16.29 21.17 -0.12
CA GLY A 279 -16.26 22.38 -0.96
C GLY A 279 -14.89 23.09 -1.01
N VAL A 280 -13.92 22.66 -0.23
CA VAL A 280 -12.53 23.10 -0.36
C VAL A 280 -11.84 22.21 -1.39
N ASN A 281 -11.42 22.80 -2.49
CA ASN A 281 -10.71 22.08 -3.54
C ASN A 281 -9.24 22.51 -3.55
N PHE A 282 -8.36 21.63 -3.06
CA PHE A 282 -6.93 21.75 -3.25
C PHE A 282 -6.51 20.87 -4.42
N PRO A 283 -6.18 21.44 -5.59
CA PRO A 283 -6.04 20.66 -6.82
C PRO A 283 -4.77 19.82 -6.91
N ALA A 284 -3.84 19.92 -5.97
CA ALA A 284 -2.53 19.26 -6.00
C ALA A 284 -2.26 18.41 -4.76
N CYS A 285 -3.25 17.63 -4.30
CA CYS A 285 -3.06 16.68 -3.21
C CYS A 285 -2.31 15.43 -3.68
N THR A 286 -1.18 15.59 -4.34
CA THR A 286 -0.37 14.47 -4.86
C THR A 286 1.09 14.68 -4.51
N PRO A 287 1.88 13.62 -4.41
CA PRO A 287 3.33 13.72 -4.32
C PRO A 287 3.93 14.53 -5.48
N ILE A 288 4.98 15.27 -5.19
CA ILE A 288 5.66 16.15 -6.14
C ILE A 288 7.15 15.82 -6.24
N ILE A 289 7.79 16.14 -7.36
CA ILE A 289 9.24 16.14 -7.47
C ILE A 289 9.76 17.37 -6.73
N ASP A 290 10.26 17.17 -5.51
CA ASP A 290 10.74 18.23 -4.61
C ASP A 290 12.27 18.30 -4.52
N GLY A 291 12.99 17.39 -5.17
CA GLY A 291 14.45 17.31 -5.09
C GLY A 291 14.98 16.65 -3.81
N TYR A 292 14.11 16.24 -2.89
CA TYR A 292 14.47 15.71 -1.57
C TYR A 292 13.83 14.35 -1.29
N VAL A 293 12.50 14.29 -1.11
CA VAL A 293 11.77 13.02 -0.94
C VAL A 293 11.72 12.27 -2.26
N ILE A 294 11.40 12.99 -3.34
CA ILE A 294 11.41 12.51 -4.72
C ILE A 294 12.41 13.38 -5.50
N PRO A 295 13.68 12.94 -5.61
CA PRO A 295 14.75 13.79 -6.19
C PRO A 295 14.54 14.16 -7.65
N GLU A 296 13.98 13.25 -8.44
CA GLU A 296 13.72 13.40 -9.87
C GLU A 296 12.58 12.46 -10.29
N PRO A 297 12.10 12.50 -11.54
CA PRO A 297 11.06 11.58 -12.00
C PRO A 297 11.42 10.13 -11.68
N ILE A 298 10.47 9.38 -11.10
CA ILE A 298 10.73 8.00 -10.65
C ILE A 298 11.20 7.11 -11.82
N SER A 299 10.65 7.30 -13.02
CA SER A 299 11.12 6.60 -14.21
C SER A 299 12.62 6.80 -14.45
N ASP A 300 13.13 8.02 -14.23
CA ASP A 300 14.53 8.36 -14.44
C ASP A 300 15.41 7.75 -13.34
N LEU A 301 14.94 7.75 -12.09
CA LEU A 301 15.63 7.08 -10.98
C LEU A 301 15.79 5.58 -11.28
N TYR A 302 14.74 4.92 -11.74
CA TYR A 302 14.81 3.49 -12.11
C TYR A 302 15.72 3.25 -13.31
N GLN A 303 15.62 4.05 -14.37
CA GLN A 303 16.50 3.93 -15.55
C GLN A 303 17.99 4.07 -15.19
N LYS A 304 18.32 4.91 -14.20
CA LYS A 304 19.69 5.12 -13.70
C LYS A 304 20.12 4.07 -12.65
N GLY A 305 19.23 3.22 -12.18
CA GLY A 305 19.48 2.30 -11.08
C GLY A 305 19.59 2.98 -9.69
N ASN A 306 19.10 4.22 -9.57
CA ASN A 306 19.14 5.02 -8.34
C ASN A 306 17.89 4.84 -7.49
N TYR A 307 17.60 3.64 -7.05
CA TYR A 307 16.46 3.32 -6.20
C TYR A 307 16.82 2.21 -5.20
N ASN A 308 15.95 1.94 -4.25
CA ASN A 308 16.11 0.86 -3.29
C ASN A 308 15.68 -0.46 -3.97
N ASP A 309 16.65 -1.18 -4.53
CA ASP A 309 16.42 -2.45 -5.22
C ASP A 309 16.07 -3.55 -4.20
N VAL A 310 14.78 -3.76 -4.01
CA VAL A 310 14.20 -4.78 -3.14
C VAL A 310 13.23 -5.67 -3.91
N PRO A 311 13.01 -6.92 -3.49
CA PRO A 311 11.96 -7.75 -4.05
C PRO A 311 10.59 -7.05 -4.02
N VAL A 312 9.85 -7.11 -5.15
CA VAL A 312 8.53 -6.49 -5.25
C VAL A 312 7.47 -7.49 -5.73
N LEU A 313 6.27 -7.37 -5.15
CA LEU A 313 5.06 -8.02 -5.62
C LEU A 313 4.08 -6.92 -6.03
N ILE A 314 3.70 -6.89 -7.30
CA ILE A 314 2.87 -5.84 -7.90
C ILE A 314 1.56 -6.46 -8.37
N MET A 315 0.43 -5.90 -7.96
CA MET A 315 -0.90 -6.40 -8.31
C MET A 315 -1.81 -5.27 -8.79
N TYR A 316 -2.79 -5.62 -9.62
CA TYR A 316 -3.94 -4.76 -9.95
C TYR A 316 -5.19 -5.61 -10.19
N ASN A 317 -6.38 -4.98 -10.14
CA ASN A 317 -7.67 -5.63 -10.25
C ASN A 317 -8.21 -5.59 -11.68
N SER A 318 -9.10 -6.51 -12.01
CA SER A 318 -9.58 -6.71 -13.38
C SER A 318 -10.62 -5.68 -13.85
N ASP A 319 -11.29 -5.00 -12.93
CA ASP A 319 -12.38 -4.03 -13.22
C ASP A 319 -12.21 -2.76 -12.37
N GLU A 320 -10.97 -2.24 -12.28
CA GLU A 320 -10.60 -1.05 -11.47
C GLU A 320 -11.53 0.13 -11.70
N GLY A 321 -11.85 0.42 -12.97
CA GLY A 321 -12.73 1.52 -13.36
C GLY A 321 -14.22 1.32 -13.03
N ALA A 322 -14.62 0.19 -12.43
CA ALA A 322 -16.00 -0.05 -12.05
C ALA A 322 -16.50 0.89 -10.94
N VAL A 323 -15.59 1.56 -10.22
CA VAL A 323 -15.92 2.57 -9.20
C VAL A 323 -16.25 3.94 -9.81
N ASP A 324 -15.81 4.20 -11.06
CA ASP A 324 -15.91 5.50 -11.69
C ASP A 324 -17.20 5.66 -12.54
N PHE A 325 -17.56 4.61 -13.30
CA PHE A 325 -18.60 4.68 -14.31
C PHE A 325 -19.69 3.64 -14.11
N ASP A 326 -20.93 4.05 -14.16
CA ASP A 326 -22.13 3.21 -14.35
C ASP A 326 -22.77 3.37 -15.73
N LYS A 327 -22.50 4.50 -16.41
CA LYS A 327 -22.89 4.81 -17.79
C LYS A 327 -21.84 5.70 -18.43
N VAL A 328 -21.70 5.61 -19.75
CA VAL A 328 -20.83 6.47 -20.57
C VAL A 328 -21.58 6.87 -21.83
N SER A 329 -21.74 8.18 -22.05
CA SER A 329 -22.34 8.71 -23.28
C SER A 329 -21.37 8.56 -24.47
N ALA A 330 -21.90 8.62 -25.70
CA ALA A 330 -21.08 8.65 -26.90
C ALA A 330 -20.17 9.88 -26.92
N GLU A 331 -20.67 11.03 -26.45
CA GLU A 331 -19.91 12.29 -26.37
C GLU A 331 -18.74 12.19 -25.37
N ASP A 332 -18.97 11.60 -24.16
CA ASP A 332 -17.90 11.43 -23.16
C ASP A 332 -16.82 10.47 -23.66
N TYR A 333 -17.23 9.37 -24.31
CA TYR A 333 -16.31 8.43 -24.92
C TYR A 333 -15.47 9.10 -26.03
N ASP A 334 -16.12 9.81 -26.97
CA ASP A 334 -15.41 10.50 -28.06
C ASP A 334 -14.49 11.60 -27.53
N ARG A 335 -14.92 12.37 -26.53
CA ARG A 335 -14.09 13.39 -25.90
C ARG A 335 -12.83 12.78 -25.27
N GLN A 336 -12.96 11.65 -24.55
CA GLN A 336 -11.82 10.98 -23.90
C GLN A 336 -10.75 10.58 -24.92
N PHE A 337 -11.14 9.92 -26.00
CA PHE A 337 -10.18 9.40 -26.97
C PHE A 337 -9.71 10.43 -28.00
N SER A 338 -10.52 11.44 -28.37
CA SER A 338 -10.10 12.50 -29.29
C SER A 338 -9.13 13.53 -28.69
N GLN A 339 -8.97 13.55 -27.36
CA GLN A 339 -7.91 14.36 -26.72
C GLN A 339 -6.51 13.77 -26.88
N LEU A 340 -6.40 12.50 -27.28
CA LEU A 340 -5.14 11.87 -27.57
C LEU A 340 -4.57 12.41 -28.91
N PRO A 341 -3.27 12.74 -29.01
CA PRO A 341 -2.69 13.31 -30.21
C PRO A 341 -2.68 12.33 -31.40
N GLY A 342 -3.26 12.75 -32.55
CA GLY A 342 -3.13 12.13 -33.85
C GLY A 342 -3.31 10.60 -33.85
N GLN A 343 -2.26 9.88 -34.23
CA GLN A 343 -2.28 8.40 -34.34
C GLN A 343 -2.67 7.66 -33.05
N TRP A 344 -2.53 8.28 -31.90
CA TRP A 344 -2.86 7.62 -30.62
C TRP A 344 -4.37 7.54 -30.39
N ALA A 345 -5.15 8.49 -30.92
CA ALA A 345 -6.59 8.46 -30.88
C ALA A 345 -7.15 7.22 -31.64
N ASP A 346 -6.66 6.99 -32.85
CA ASP A 346 -7.07 5.87 -33.68
C ASP A 346 -6.60 4.54 -33.08
N SER A 347 -5.36 4.46 -32.61
CA SER A 347 -4.80 3.27 -31.95
C SER A 347 -5.58 2.90 -30.69
N ALA A 348 -5.97 3.90 -29.88
CA ALA A 348 -6.77 3.68 -28.68
C ALA A 348 -8.17 3.19 -29.03
N LYS A 349 -8.87 3.85 -29.97
CA LYS A 349 -10.22 3.44 -30.41
C LYS A 349 -10.23 2.02 -31.00
N ALA A 350 -9.14 1.58 -31.62
CA ALA A 350 -9.02 0.22 -32.14
C ALA A 350 -9.01 -0.86 -31.04
N VAL A 351 -8.48 -0.57 -29.85
CA VAL A 351 -8.38 -1.51 -28.71
C VAL A 351 -9.41 -1.25 -27.61
N TYR A 352 -10.10 -0.10 -27.66
CA TYR A 352 -11.20 0.30 -26.78
C TYR A 352 -12.44 0.63 -27.62
N PRO A 353 -13.22 -0.36 -28.10
CA PRO A 353 -14.37 -0.13 -28.96
C PRO A 353 -15.49 0.64 -28.25
N GLY A 354 -16.28 1.44 -29.00
CA GLY A 354 -17.31 2.31 -28.44
C GLY A 354 -18.59 2.43 -29.29
N THR A 355 -18.93 1.40 -30.07
CA THR A 355 -20.09 1.42 -30.96
C THR A 355 -21.42 1.35 -30.19
N THR A 356 -21.46 0.53 -29.13
CA THR A 356 -22.65 0.35 -28.27
C THR A 356 -22.44 1.03 -26.91
N ASP A 357 -23.53 1.25 -26.15
CA ASP A 357 -23.48 1.77 -24.79
C ASP A 357 -22.67 0.86 -23.87
N GLU A 358 -22.80 -0.43 -24.04
CA GLU A 358 -22.06 -1.43 -23.27
C GLU A 358 -20.56 -1.40 -23.60
N GLU A 359 -20.20 -1.34 -24.87
CA GLU A 359 -18.81 -1.19 -25.29
C GLU A 359 -18.19 0.09 -24.74
N ARG A 360 -18.89 1.23 -24.83
CA ARG A 360 -18.40 2.50 -24.28
C ARG A 360 -18.14 2.42 -22.78
N LEU A 361 -19.10 1.89 -22.04
CA LEU A 361 -18.95 1.71 -20.60
C LEU A 361 -17.73 0.88 -20.25
N PHE A 362 -17.60 -0.29 -20.85
CA PHE A 362 -16.49 -1.19 -20.51
C PHE A 362 -15.15 -0.71 -21.07
N SER A 363 -15.13 -0.07 -22.21
CA SER A 363 -13.90 0.53 -22.75
C SER A 363 -13.38 1.67 -21.87
N MET A 364 -14.27 2.51 -21.32
CA MET A 364 -13.85 3.55 -20.38
C MET A 364 -13.33 2.98 -19.05
N ARG A 365 -14.00 1.96 -18.51
CA ARG A 365 -13.51 1.26 -17.31
C ARG A 365 -12.17 0.57 -17.55
N ASP A 366 -12.04 -0.10 -18.69
CA ASP A 366 -10.80 -0.74 -19.11
C ASP A 366 -9.67 0.28 -19.32
N PHE A 367 -9.98 1.44 -19.90
CA PHE A 367 -9.02 2.51 -20.11
C PHE A 367 -8.50 3.07 -18.78
N VAL A 368 -9.39 3.34 -17.82
CA VAL A 368 -9.02 3.77 -16.46
C VAL A 368 -8.14 2.71 -15.78
N ARG A 369 -8.53 1.43 -15.85
CA ARG A 369 -7.72 0.33 -15.33
C ARG A 369 -6.33 0.30 -15.97
N ASP A 370 -6.29 0.35 -17.30
CA ASP A 370 -5.04 0.12 -18.05
C ASP A 370 -4.08 1.31 -17.92
N VAL A 371 -4.59 2.56 -17.90
CA VAL A 371 -3.75 3.77 -17.73
C VAL A 371 -3.37 4.01 -16.27
N GLY A 372 -4.31 3.81 -15.34
CA GLY A 372 -4.11 4.11 -13.92
C GLY A 372 -3.35 3.04 -13.15
N PHE A 373 -3.49 1.78 -13.55
CA PHE A 373 -3.01 0.65 -12.76
C PHE A 373 -2.22 -0.40 -13.57
N GLY A 374 -2.77 -0.86 -14.70
CA GLY A 374 -2.18 -1.94 -15.48
C GLY A 374 -0.86 -1.58 -16.13
N TRP A 375 -0.81 -0.48 -16.89
CA TRP A 375 0.43 -0.01 -17.51
C TRP A 375 1.48 0.41 -16.46
N PRO A 376 1.15 1.20 -15.40
CA PRO A 376 2.14 1.53 -14.39
C PRO A 376 2.73 0.30 -13.68
N ALA A 377 1.90 -0.72 -13.39
CA ALA A 377 2.37 -1.98 -12.83
C ALA A 377 3.35 -2.72 -13.75
N TYR A 378 3.00 -2.83 -15.04
CA TYR A 378 3.85 -3.45 -16.05
C TYR A 378 5.15 -2.66 -16.29
N ALA A 379 5.05 -1.33 -16.37
CA ALA A 379 6.20 -0.45 -16.58
C ALA A 379 7.19 -0.51 -15.40
N TRP A 380 6.69 -0.53 -14.16
CA TRP A 380 7.53 -0.73 -12.98
C TRP A 380 8.21 -2.10 -13.01
N ALA A 381 7.44 -3.18 -13.22
CA ALA A 381 7.99 -4.52 -13.31
C ALA A 381 9.11 -4.63 -14.37
N THR A 382 8.90 -4.04 -15.54
CA THR A 382 9.87 -4.03 -16.64
C THR A 382 11.12 -3.22 -16.27
N LEU A 383 10.95 -2.00 -15.77
CA LEU A 383 12.09 -1.14 -15.37
C LEU A 383 12.93 -1.80 -14.29
N GLN A 384 12.31 -2.35 -13.24
CA GLN A 384 13.06 -3.01 -12.17
C GLN A 384 13.75 -4.28 -12.64
N LYS A 385 13.12 -5.06 -13.54
CA LYS A 385 13.75 -6.23 -14.14
C LYS A 385 14.98 -5.87 -14.99
N GLN A 386 14.93 -4.74 -15.70
CA GLN A 386 16.03 -4.28 -16.57
C GLN A 386 17.20 -3.66 -15.80
N THR A 387 16.94 -3.01 -14.66
CA THR A 387 17.94 -2.19 -13.95
C THR A 387 18.32 -2.73 -12.58
N GLY A 388 17.48 -3.56 -11.97
CA GLY A 388 17.68 -4.18 -10.65
C GLY A 388 18.12 -5.64 -10.71
N LYS A 389 18.34 -6.21 -9.54
CA LYS A 389 18.67 -7.63 -9.34
C LYS A 389 17.61 -8.37 -8.54
N SER A 390 16.78 -7.62 -7.83
CA SER A 390 15.74 -8.18 -6.98
C SER A 390 14.59 -8.77 -7.79
N PRO A 391 13.99 -9.89 -7.36
CA PRO A 391 12.90 -10.53 -8.06
C PRO A 391 11.64 -9.65 -8.06
N VAL A 392 10.92 -9.72 -9.16
CA VAL A 392 9.62 -9.07 -9.37
C VAL A 392 8.56 -10.15 -9.54
N TYR A 393 7.44 -10.03 -8.85
CA TYR A 393 6.28 -10.90 -8.99
C TYR A 393 5.07 -10.07 -9.39
N MET A 394 4.25 -10.56 -10.30
CA MET A 394 3.04 -9.86 -10.74
C MET A 394 1.79 -10.68 -10.47
N ALA A 395 0.73 -10.01 -10.05
CA ALA A 395 -0.59 -10.60 -9.78
C ALA A 395 -1.73 -9.81 -10.44
N TYR A 396 -2.85 -10.50 -10.59
CA TYR A 396 -4.08 -9.99 -11.17
C TYR A 396 -5.30 -10.58 -10.44
N LEU A 397 -6.07 -9.74 -9.76
CA LEU A 397 -7.30 -10.19 -9.12
C LEU A 397 -8.46 -10.06 -10.11
N ALA A 398 -9.08 -11.18 -10.44
CA ALA A 398 -10.24 -11.25 -11.32
C ALA A 398 -11.50 -11.81 -10.65
N GLN A 399 -11.39 -12.25 -9.39
CA GLN A 399 -12.52 -12.76 -8.62
C GLN A 399 -13.55 -11.66 -8.40
N LYS A 400 -14.69 -11.78 -9.03
CA LYS A 400 -15.86 -10.94 -8.76
C LYS A 400 -16.47 -11.36 -7.42
N SER A 401 -16.76 -10.39 -6.57
CA SER A 401 -17.55 -10.60 -5.35
C SER A 401 -18.80 -9.71 -5.36
N ASP A 402 -19.94 -10.25 -4.97
CA ASP A 402 -21.18 -9.49 -4.85
C ASP A 402 -21.25 -8.68 -3.54
N THR A 403 -20.23 -8.79 -2.69
CA THR A 403 -20.17 -8.09 -1.39
C THR A 403 -19.47 -6.74 -1.46
N THR A 404 -18.88 -6.37 -2.59
CA THR A 404 -18.17 -5.08 -2.70
C THR A 404 -19.13 -3.89 -2.56
N VAL A 405 -18.71 -2.87 -1.81
CA VAL A 405 -19.48 -1.64 -1.56
C VAL A 405 -19.09 -0.47 -2.48
N TYR A 406 -17.99 -0.60 -3.22
CA TYR A 406 -17.43 0.52 -4.01
C TYR A 406 -17.84 0.49 -5.48
N ALA A 407 -18.15 -0.67 -6.04
CA ALA A 407 -18.43 -0.81 -7.46
C ALA A 407 -19.84 -0.34 -7.84
N LYS A 408 -19.91 0.33 -8.97
CA LYS A 408 -21.16 0.79 -9.59
C LYS A 408 -21.60 -0.15 -10.71
N GLY A 409 -22.93 -0.31 -10.85
CA GLY A 409 -23.53 -0.99 -11.97
C GLY A 409 -23.06 -2.44 -12.20
N ASN A 410 -23.14 -2.90 -13.44
CA ASN A 410 -22.78 -4.26 -13.82
C ASN A 410 -21.26 -4.41 -13.89
N ARG A 411 -20.67 -5.29 -13.05
CA ARG A 411 -19.23 -5.56 -12.97
C ARG A 411 -18.84 -6.82 -13.73
N ARG A 412 -17.64 -6.81 -14.32
CA ARG A 412 -17.05 -7.98 -15.00
C ARG A 412 -16.04 -8.74 -14.13
N GLY A 413 -15.53 -8.10 -13.08
CA GLY A 413 -14.49 -8.68 -12.24
C GLY A 413 -14.32 -7.95 -10.90
N ALA A 414 -13.11 -7.97 -10.35
CA ALA A 414 -12.75 -7.28 -9.13
C ALA A 414 -12.62 -5.77 -9.38
N ALA A 415 -13.35 -4.96 -8.63
CA ALA A 415 -13.27 -3.49 -8.66
C ALA A 415 -12.07 -2.98 -7.85
N HIS A 416 -11.81 -1.67 -7.93
CA HIS A 416 -10.80 -1.02 -7.09
C HIS A 416 -11.06 -1.28 -5.61
N CYS A 417 -10.02 -1.60 -4.83
CA CYS A 417 -10.04 -1.97 -3.41
C CYS A 417 -10.71 -3.32 -3.07
N ASP A 418 -11.21 -4.10 -4.02
CA ASP A 418 -11.80 -5.42 -3.71
C ASP A 418 -10.78 -6.39 -3.09
N ASP A 419 -9.52 -6.31 -3.46
CA ASP A 419 -8.40 -7.10 -2.92
C ASP A 419 -8.22 -6.95 -1.42
N MET A 420 -8.54 -5.78 -0.87
CA MET A 420 -8.46 -5.51 0.56
C MET A 420 -9.39 -6.39 1.39
N MET A 421 -10.58 -6.74 0.87
CA MET A 421 -11.52 -7.63 1.55
C MET A 421 -10.93 -9.03 1.76
N TYR A 422 -10.20 -9.54 0.75
CA TYR A 422 -9.55 -10.84 0.82
C TYR A 422 -8.40 -10.87 1.83
N LEU A 423 -7.57 -9.84 1.84
CA LEU A 423 -6.43 -9.76 2.77
C LEU A 423 -6.83 -9.49 4.21
N LYS A 424 -7.90 -8.70 4.43
CA LYS A 424 -8.47 -8.45 5.77
C LYS A 424 -9.20 -9.66 6.37
N GLY A 425 -9.45 -10.71 5.57
CA GLY A 425 -10.16 -11.90 6.02
C GLY A 425 -11.68 -11.68 6.14
N ALA A 426 -12.27 -10.79 5.33
CA ALA A 426 -13.71 -10.52 5.36
C ALA A 426 -14.57 -11.79 5.18
N PHE A 427 -14.02 -12.81 4.53
CA PHE A 427 -14.69 -14.08 4.28
C PHE A 427 -14.32 -15.20 5.26
N ASP A 428 -13.45 -14.97 6.25
CA ASP A 428 -12.92 -16.02 7.12
C ASP A 428 -14.02 -16.75 7.91
N ASN A 429 -15.02 -16.02 8.37
CA ASN A 429 -16.17 -16.56 9.09
C ASN A 429 -17.40 -16.78 8.18
N GLN A 430 -17.26 -16.68 6.85
CA GLN A 430 -18.35 -16.74 5.90
C GLN A 430 -18.14 -17.82 4.81
N ALA A 431 -17.29 -18.81 5.05
CA ALA A 431 -16.93 -19.85 4.09
C ALA A 431 -18.13 -20.61 3.53
N ALA A 432 -19.18 -20.85 4.32
CA ALA A 432 -20.38 -21.52 3.85
C ALA A 432 -21.19 -20.70 2.83
N LYS A 433 -21.14 -19.37 2.95
CA LYS A 433 -21.87 -18.46 2.06
C LYS A 433 -21.04 -18.03 0.84
N TYR A 434 -19.73 -17.85 1.04
CA TYR A 434 -18.79 -17.35 0.04
C TYR A 434 -17.56 -18.27 -0.08
N PRO A 435 -17.73 -19.53 -0.51
CA PRO A 435 -16.62 -20.51 -0.51
C PRO A 435 -15.51 -20.15 -1.49
N GLN A 436 -15.82 -19.52 -2.62
CA GLN A 436 -14.81 -19.13 -3.61
C GLN A 436 -13.99 -17.93 -3.13
N GLU A 437 -14.65 -16.92 -2.57
CA GLU A 437 -14.01 -15.75 -1.99
C GLU A 437 -13.11 -16.15 -0.81
N LYS A 438 -13.59 -17.05 0.06
CA LYS A 438 -12.77 -17.58 1.16
C LYS A 438 -11.50 -18.28 0.64
N LYS A 439 -11.65 -19.14 -0.38
CA LYS A 439 -10.51 -19.82 -1.01
C LYS A 439 -9.51 -18.84 -1.60
N VAL A 440 -9.99 -17.82 -2.32
CA VAL A 440 -9.13 -16.77 -2.90
C VAL A 440 -8.45 -15.99 -1.79
N GLY A 441 -9.18 -15.63 -0.72
CA GLY A 441 -8.62 -14.92 0.44
C GLY A 441 -7.49 -15.69 1.12
N ASP A 442 -7.70 -17.00 1.38
CA ASP A 442 -6.67 -17.86 1.98
C ASP A 442 -5.39 -17.93 1.12
N LEU A 443 -5.56 -18.06 -0.19
CA LEU A 443 -4.42 -18.10 -1.12
C LEU A 443 -3.67 -16.77 -1.15
N MET A 444 -4.37 -15.64 -1.27
CA MET A 444 -3.76 -14.32 -1.25
C MET A 444 -3.01 -14.06 0.06
N GLN A 445 -3.68 -14.26 1.21
CA GLN A 445 -3.05 -14.09 2.52
C GLN A 445 -1.81 -14.96 2.67
N GLN A 446 -1.85 -16.22 2.21
CA GLN A 446 -0.70 -17.11 2.31
C GLN A 446 0.47 -16.65 1.43
N TYR A 447 0.22 -16.25 0.17
CA TYR A 447 1.27 -15.72 -0.70
C TYR A 447 1.89 -14.43 -0.16
N TRP A 448 1.09 -13.50 0.36
CA TRP A 448 1.56 -12.24 0.96
C TRP A 448 2.44 -12.48 2.17
N VAL A 449 1.99 -13.36 3.06
CA VAL A 449 2.76 -13.73 4.26
C VAL A 449 4.02 -14.49 3.90
N ASN A 450 3.98 -15.42 2.94
CA ASN A 450 5.17 -16.09 2.43
C ASN A 450 6.19 -15.09 1.89
N PHE A 451 5.74 -14.13 1.07
CA PHE A 451 6.59 -13.09 0.53
C PHE A 451 7.23 -12.25 1.64
N ALA A 452 6.47 -11.85 2.66
CA ALA A 452 7.00 -11.14 3.83
C ALA A 452 8.02 -11.98 4.61
N LYS A 453 7.81 -13.30 4.74
CA LYS A 453 8.71 -14.22 5.42
C LYS A 453 10.02 -14.46 4.67
N THR A 454 9.96 -14.65 3.35
CA THR A 454 11.05 -15.21 2.55
C THR A 454 11.44 -14.37 1.33
N MET A 455 10.74 -13.27 1.04
CA MET A 455 10.86 -12.45 -0.18
C MET A 455 10.49 -13.26 -1.46
N ASN A 456 9.76 -14.37 -1.28
CA ASN A 456 9.29 -15.26 -2.33
C ASN A 456 7.86 -15.71 -2.00
N PRO A 457 6.84 -15.44 -2.83
CA PRO A 457 5.46 -15.80 -2.53
C PRO A 457 5.25 -17.31 -2.39
N ASN A 458 6.13 -18.14 -2.97
CA ASN A 458 6.07 -19.59 -2.82
C ASN A 458 6.49 -20.10 -1.43
N GLY A 459 7.03 -19.25 -0.56
CA GLY A 459 7.43 -19.58 0.80
C GLY A 459 8.83 -20.21 0.94
N TRP A 460 9.65 -20.20 -0.12
CA TRP A 460 11.00 -20.72 -0.11
C TRP A 460 12.03 -19.62 0.03
N SER A 461 13.05 -19.82 0.86
CA SER A 461 14.21 -18.93 0.90
C SER A 461 15.09 -19.18 -0.34
N SER A 462 15.90 -18.18 -0.71
CA SER A 462 16.89 -18.32 -1.79
C SER A 462 17.86 -19.49 -1.56
N GLU A 463 18.17 -19.78 -0.29
CA GLU A 463 19.03 -20.91 0.11
C GLU A 463 18.36 -22.26 -0.12
N SER A 464 17.06 -22.40 0.18
CA SER A 464 16.32 -23.63 -0.12
C SER A 464 16.08 -23.82 -1.62
N HIS A 465 16.10 -22.74 -2.40
CA HIS A 465 16.03 -22.84 -3.86
C HIS A 465 17.34 -23.33 -4.47
N GLN A 466 18.50 -22.92 -3.95
CA GLN A 466 19.82 -23.48 -4.36
C GLN A 466 19.95 -24.95 -4.01
N VAL A 467 19.51 -25.37 -2.85
CA VAL A 467 19.47 -26.78 -2.45
C VAL A 467 18.56 -27.60 -3.37
N SER A 468 17.47 -27.01 -3.88
CA SER A 468 16.60 -27.69 -4.85
C SER A 468 17.23 -27.84 -6.24
N LEU A 469 18.14 -26.95 -6.64
CA LEU A 469 18.87 -27.07 -7.91
C LEU A 469 19.95 -28.16 -7.89
N ASP A 470 20.48 -28.49 -6.72
CA ASP A 470 21.46 -29.60 -6.53
C ASP A 470 20.79 -30.99 -6.46
N GLY A 471 19.51 -31.09 -6.76
CA GLY A 471 18.81 -32.34 -6.95
C GLY A 471 18.30 -33.05 -5.68
N GLN A 472 18.56 -32.54 -4.50
CA GLN A 472 18.11 -33.19 -3.26
C GLN A 472 16.76 -32.70 -2.74
N VAL A 473 16.35 -31.44 -3.00
CA VAL A 473 15.03 -30.92 -2.61
C VAL A 473 14.00 -31.03 -3.74
N VAL A 474 14.45 -31.25 -4.97
CA VAL A 474 13.58 -31.69 -6.09
C VAL A 474 12.97 -33.08 -5.79
N THR A 475 13.41 -33.79 -4.75
CA THR A 475 12.73 -34.97 -4.20
C THR A 475 11.36 -34.65 -3.60
N ASP A 476 10.93 -33.42 -3.60
CA ASP A 476 9.53 -33.09 -3.50
C ASP A 476 8.77 -33.38 -4.82
N LYS A 477 9.12 -34.46 -5.47
CA LYS A 477 8.25 -35.29 -6.31
C LYS A 477 7.23 -36.04 -5.45
N GLY A 478 7.04 -35.56 -4.22
CA GLY A 478 5.94 -35.94 -3.37
C GLY A 478 4.66 -35.59 -4.09
N GLU A 479 3.81 -36.57 -4.19
CA GLU A 479 2.43 -36.61 -4.65
C GLU A 479 1.77 -35.22 -4.71
N ALA A 480 0.98 -34.97 -5.75
CA ALA A 480 0.15 -33.78 -5.89
C ALA A 480 -0.73 -33.65 -4.64
N ASN A 481 -0.18 -33.02 -3.60
CA ASN A 481 -0.95 -32.67 -2.43
C ASN A 481 -1.83 -31.51 -2.84
N SER A 482 -3.14 -31.69 -2.78
CA SER A 482 -4.16 -30.69 -3.12
C SER A 482 -4.01 -29.36 -2.35
N ASP A 483 -3.16 -29.34 -1.32
CA ASP A 483 -2.93 -28.22 -0.42
C ASP A 483 -1.70 -27.37 -0.81
N ARG A 484 -1.00 -27.68 -1.89
CA ARG A 484 0.14 -26.89 -2.36
C ARG A 484 -0.31 -25.66 -3.11
N LEU A 485 0.33 -24.51 -2.78
CA LEU A 485 0.17 -23.30 -3.55
C LEU A 485 0.65 -23.52 -4.99
N PRO A 486 -0.09 -23.07 -6.02
CA PRO A 486 0.42 -23.00 -7.39
C PRO A 486 1.75 -22.25 -7.44
N ASN A 487 2.71 -22.73 -8.21
CA ASN A 487 4.02 -22.10 -8.33
C ASN A 487 3.88 -20.72 -9.00
N TRP A 488 4.39 -19.68 -8.35
CA TRP A 488 4.41 -18.30 -8.83
C TRP A 488 5.82 -17.93 -9.29
N PRO A 489 6.11 -17.91 -10.61
CA PRO A 489 7.44 -17.59 -11.12
C PRO A 489 7.73 -16.09 -10.99
N VAL A 490 9.02 -15.77 -11.00
CA VAL A 490 9.49 -14.40 -11.17
C VAL A 490 9.03 -13.86 -12.53
N PHE A 491 8.67 -12.59 -12.59
CA PHE A 491 8.29 -11.91 -13.82
C PHE A 491 9.45 -11.89 -14.82
N GLU A 492 9.15 -12.27 -16.06
CA GLU A 492 10.09 -12.23 -17.19
C GLU A 492 9.46 -11.50 -18.37
N GLU A 493 10.15 -10.48 -18.88
CA GLU A 493 9.64 -9.65 -19.98
C GLU A 493 9.44 -10.45 -21.28
N SER A 494 10.27 -11.46 -21.53
CA SER A 494 10.16 -12.36 -22.68
C SER A 494 8.94 -13.27 -22.66
N LYS A 495 8.40 -13.53 -21.46
CA LYS A 495 7.21 -14.35 -21.23
C LYS A 495 6.41 -13.74 -20.09
N PRO A 496 5.81 -12.56 -20.29
CA PRO A 496 5.13 -11.85 -19.21
C PRO A 496 3.91 -12.62 -18.76
N SER A 497 3.98 -13.13 -17.52
CA SER A 497 2.91 -13.88 -16.88
C SER A 497 2.60 -13.31 -15.51
N VAL A 498 1.35 -13.48 -15.09
CA VAL A 498 0.86 -13.01 -13.78
C VAL A 498 0.14 -14.15 -13.05
N MET A 499 0.19 -14.15 -11.74
CA MET A 499 -0.64 -15.00 -10.91
C MET A 499 -2.05 -14.41 -10.85
N GLN A 500 -3.01 -15.08 -11.48
CA GLN A 500 -4.41 -14.69 -11.44
C GLN A 500 -5.10 -15.32 -10.24
N PHE A 501 -5.87 -14.50 -9.52
CA PHE A 501 -6.78 -14.94 -8.46
C PHE A 501 -8.23 -14.87 -8.97
N ASN A 502 -8.79 -16.06 -9.28
CA ASN A 502 -10.17 -16.23 -9.76
C ASN A 502 -10.60 -17.68 -9.51
N ASN A 503 -11.53 -17.93 -8.60
CA ASN A 503 -11.92 -19.25 -8.11
C ASN A 503 -10.74 -20.13 -7.61
N GLY A 504 -9.62 -19.50 -7.34
CA GLY A 504 -8.36 -20.09 -6.96
C GLY A 504 -7.19 -19.22 -7.39
N ALA A 505 -6.02 -19.84 -7.58
CA ALA A 505 -4.84 -19.18 -8.13
C ALA A 505 -4.31 -19.95 -9.34
N SER A 506 -3.98 -19.26 -10.42
CA SER A 506 -3.44 -19.87 -11.65
C SER A 506 -2.53 -18.89 -12.39
N LEU A 507 -1.53 -19.42 -13.08
CA LEU A 507 -0.65 -18.61 -13.90
C LEU A 507 -1.31 -18.35 -15.26
N ILE A 508 -1.38 -17.08 -15.66
CA ILE A 508 -1.88 -16.65 -16.98
C ILE A 508 -0.85 -15.74 -17.65
N ASN A 509 -0.99 -15.55 -18.95
CA ASN A 509 -0.29 -14.45 -19.64
C ASN A 509 -0.79 -13.11 -19.09
N THR A 510 0.08 -12.10 -19.06
CA THR A 510 -0.33 -10.75 -18.66
C THR A 510 -1.57 -10.32 -19.44
N PRO A 511 -2.67 -9.97 -18.77
CA PRO A 511 -3.90 -9.58 -19.44
C PRO A 511 -3.73 -8.26 -20.20
N ASN A 512 -4.57 -8.04 -21.20
CA ASN A 512 -4.68 -6.77 -21.93
C ASN A 512 -3.39 -6.28 -22.62
N GLN A 513 -2.51 -7.19 -23.04
CA GLN A 513 -1.20 -6.86 -23.61
C GLN A 513 -1.27 -5.87 -24.79
N GLU A 514 -2.26 -5.99 -25.68
CA GLU A 514 -2.42 -5.08 -26.82
C GLU A 514 -2.74 -3.65 -26.36
N ARG A 515 -3.59 -3.51 -25.36
CA ARG A 515 -3.93 -2.22 -24.74
C ARG A 515 -2.71 -1.62 -24.03
N ILE A 516 -2.01 -2.43 -23.25
CA ILE A 516 -0.77 -2.01 -22.55
C ILE A 516 0.29 -1.52 -23.56
N LYS A 517 0.45 -2.20 -24.71
CA LYS A 517 1.38 -1.75 -25.77
C LYS A 517 1.00 -0.38 -26.35
N VAL A 518 -0.30 -0.14 -26.60
CA VAL A 518 -0.78 1.16 -27.10
C VAL A 518 -0.47 2.27 -26.09
N ILE A 519 -0.76 2.02 -24.81
CA ILE A 519 -0.49 2.98 -23.73
C ILE A 519 1.02 3.20 -23.58
N ASP A 520 1.82 2.15 -23.58
CA ASP A 520 3.28 2.24 -23.46
C ASP A 520 3.90 3.07 -24.59
N GLY A 521 3.43 2.86 -25.82
CA GLY A 521 3.83 3.68 -26.96
C GLY A 521 3.47 5.16 -26.76
N PHE A 522 2.26 5.46 -26.29
CA PHE A 522 1.82 6.83 -26.01
C PHE A 522 2.66 7.47 -24.87
N MET A 523 2.91 6.74 -23.80
CA MET A 523 3.68 7.26 -22.66
C MET A 523 5.15 7.53 -23.05
N LYS A 524 5.76 6.68 -23.87
CA LYS A 524 7.09 6.92 -24.45
C LYS A 524 7.12 8.16 -25.35
N TYR A 525 6.07 8.37 -26.15
CA TYR A 525 5.92 9.59 -26.93
C TYR A 525 5.86 10.84 -26.05
N VAL A 526 5.02 10.85 -25.00
CA VAL A 526 4.93 11.97 -24.05
C VAL A 526 6.27 12.24 -23.36
N GLN A 527 6.99 11.20 -22.97
CA GLN A 527 8.32 11.33 -22.37
C GLN A 527 9.33 11.96 -23.35
N SER A 528 9.28 11.60 -24.65
CA SER A 528 10.16 12.18 -25.69
C SER A 528 9.94 13.68 -25.89
N LEU A 529 8.71 14.17 -25.75
CA LEU A 529 8.40 15.60 -25.82
C LEU A 529 9.06 16.40 -24.70
N ARG A 530 9.12 15.85 -23.48
CA ARG A 530 9.77 16.50 -22.32
C ARG A 530 11.27 16.67 -22.50
N THR A 531 11.93 15.67 -23.07
CA THR A 531 13.39 15.73 -23.32
C THR A 531 13.77 16.74 -24.40
N THR A 532 12.83 17.06 -25.27
CA THR A 532 13.03 18.04 -26.37
C THR A 532 12.84 19.50 -25.92
N THR A 533 11.96 19.72 -24.91
CA THR A 533 11.67 21.07 -24.36
C THR A 533 12.72 21.53 -23.34
N ASN A 534 13.52 20.61 -22.79
CA ASN A 534 14.61 20.93 -21.84
C ASN A 534 15.99 21.11 -22.50
N LYS A 535 16.05 21.10 -23.85
CA LYS A 535 17.21 21.48 -24.66
C LYS A 535 17.00 22.86 -25.29
#